data_7b9af170950430830dd063b05738496e
#
_entry.id   7b9af170950430830dd063b05738496e
#
_cell.length_a   1.000
_cell.length_b   1.000
_cell.length_c   1.000
_cell.angle_alpha   90.00
_cell.angle_beta   90.00
_cell.angle_gamma   90.00
#
_symmetry.space_group_name_H-M   'P 1'
#
loop_
_entity.id
_entity.type
_entity.pdbx_description
1 polymer ?
#
loop_
_entity_poly.entity_id
_entity_poly.type
_entity_poly.pdbx_seq_one_letter_code
_entity_poly.pdbx_strand_id
1 'polypeptide(L)'
;MKGCFILQRRFAYIGHNIAVFLKEKYGVNDFCGFVLQRPSYNFLKSQTEITYSKLLLEEDIHKDYKNVKLDINYLRWLEKEYGIPNLWPYLTVDRVVMSNQLVREYPYDKSPYTHEEMLKILQVKARAIIDFLEKEKPDFIFASVIGSVGTYLLYHIAKKKNIKVWITLITAIKNLYTLSEHYAYFTETEKRVLENKFSIDSIEKAKQFIQDFRNQPAPYYADESPQRQPVFRYQQMRFLLPRNFLKTCLWIVKYFYHHCRSDERDDYSYSGPFNYLKDGIKRKFRNLLGSYD
;
A
#
# COMPACT_ATOMS: atom_id res chain seq x y z
N MET A 1 13.79 -20.75 -10.49
CA MET A 1 13.62 -19.31 -10.26
C MET A 1 12.37 -19.13 -9.40
N LYS A 2 12.49 -18.42 -8.29
CA LYS A 2 11.42 -18.19 -7.33
C LYS A 2 11.02 -16.71 -7.29
N GLY A 3 9.74 -16.42 -7.50
CA GLY A 3 9.20 -15.06 -7.44
C GLY A 3 8.52 -14.77 -6.10
N CYS A 4 8.78 -13.60 -5.51
CA CYS A 4 8.03 -13.08 -4.37
C CYS A 4 7.16 -11.91 -4.81
N PHE A 5 5.90 -11.89 -4.39
CA PHE A 5 4.97 -10.82 -4.71
C PHE A 5 4.55 -10.06 -3.46
N ILE A 6 4.59 -8.73 -3.50
CA ILE A 6 3.96 -7.88 -2.49
C ILE A 6 2.51 -7.67 -2.90
N LEU A 7 1.59 -8.35 -2.21
CA LEU A 7 0.19 -8.48 -2.58
C LEU A 7 -0.69 -7.69 -1.62
N GLN A 8 -1.10 -6.50 -2.06
CA GLN A 8 -1.88 -5.59 -1.23
C GLN A 8 -3.19 -5.18 -1.93
N ARG A 9 -4.30 -5.21 -1.23
CA ARG A 9 -5.60 -4.75 -1.72
C ARG A 9 -5.93 -5.27 -3.13
N ARG A 10 -6.33 -4.39 -4.03
CA ARG A 10 -6.65 -4.75 -5.43
C ARG A 10 -5.45 -5.29 -6.21
N PHE A 11 -4.24 -4.92 -5.81
CA PHE A 11 -3.04 -5.47 -6.45
C PHE A 11 -2.86 -6.96 -6.16
N ALA A 12 -3.48 -7.52 -5.14
CA ALA A 12 -3.47 -8.98 -4.91
C ALA A 12 -4.03 -9.73 -6.12
N TYR A 13 -5.11 -9.23 -6.74
CA TYR A 13 -5.69 -9.82 -7.95
C TYR A 13 -4.76 -9.69 -9.17
N ILE A 14 -4.20 -8.49 -9.37
CA ILE A 14 -3.29 -8.21 -10.48
C ILE A 14 -2.00 -9.02 -10.33
N GLY A 15 -1.39 -8.97 -9.15
CA GLY A 15 -0.13 -9.68 -8.85
C GLY A 15 -0.28 -11.20 -8.98
N HIS A 16 -1.41 -11.76 -8.54
CA HIS A 16 -1.71 -13.18 -8.74
C HIS A 16 -1.78 -13.53 -10.24
N ASN A 17 -2.51 -12.77 -11.04
CA ASN A 17 -2.59 -13.01 -12.49
C ASN A 17 -1.24 -12.83 -13.20
N ILE A 18 -0.40 -11.90 -12.75
CA ILE A 18 0.98 -11.78 -13.26
C ILE A 18 1.78 -13.05 -12.94
N ALA A 19 1.63 -13.60 -11.73
CA ALA A 19 2.30 -14.83 -11.33
C ALA A 19 1.81 -16.04 -12.16
N VAL A 20 0.48 -16.13 -12.43
CA VAL A 20 -0.09 -17.13 -13.36
C VAL A 20 0.53 -17.00 -14.75
N PHE A 21 0.58 -15.79 -15.29
CA PHE A 21 1.18 -15.51 -16.60
C PHE A 21 2.68 -15.88 -16.65
N LEU A 22 3.44 -15.58 -15.58
CA LEU A 22 4.85 -15.97 -15.48
C LEU A 22 5.03 -17.49 -15.46
N LYS A 23 4.12 -18.21 -14.80
CA LYS A 23 4.11 -19.66 -14.80
C LYS A 23 3.85 -20.22 -16.20
N GLU A 24 2.79 -19.76 -16.84
CA GLU A 24 2.34 -20.29 -18.14
C GLU A 24 3.31 -19.95 -19.27
N LYS A 25 3.81 -18.72 -19.32
CA LYS A 25 4.60 -18.24 -20.43
C LYS A 25 6.11 -18.45 -20.26
N TYR A 26 6.59 -18.40 -19.03
CA TYR A 26 8.03 -18.41 -18.74
C TYR A 26 8.47 -19.58 -17.85
N GLY A 27 7.56 -20.46 -17.45
CA GLY A 27 7.88 -21.65 -16.66
C GLY A 27 8.36 -21.34 -15.22
N VAL A 28 8.00 -20.18 -14.66
CA VAL A 28 8.28 -19.86 -13.26
C VAL A 28 7.29 -20.62 -12.40
N ASN A 29 7.73 -21.60 -11.63
CA ASN A 29 6.84 -22.52 -10.90
C ASN A 29 6.84 -22.30 -9.38
N ASP A 30 7.78 -21.55 -8.84
CA ASP A 30 7.91 -21.35 -7.40
C ASP A 30 7.60 -19.88 -7.03
N PHE A 31 6.62 -19.71 -6.14
CA PHE A 31 6.14 -18.39 -5.74
C PHE A 31 5.96 -18.34 -4.23
N CYS A 32 6.30 -17.18 -3.64
CA CYS A 32 5.91 -16.80 -2.30
C CYS A 32 5.29 -15.40 -2.31
N GLY A 33 4.66 -14.98 -1.21
CA GLY A 33 4.00 -13.69 -1.15
C GLY A 33 4.07 -13.03 0.21
N PHE A 34 4.25 -11.71 0.20
CA PHE A 34 4.04 -10.84 1.34
C PHE A 34 2.69 -10.15 1.17
N VAL A 35 1.75 -10.44 2.05
CA VAL A 35 0.35 -10.02 1.94
C VAL A 35 0.04 -9.04 3.08
N LEU A 36 -0.53 -7.88 2.75
CA LEU A 36 -0.78 -6.87 3.77
C LEU A 36 -2.01 -7.17 4.62
N GLN A 37 -3.08 -7.67 4.01
CA GLN A 37 -4.41 -7.72 4.61
C GLN A 37 -5.09 -9.08 4.48
N ARG A 38 -5.90 -9.44 5.46
CA ARG A 38 -6.64 -10.71 5.53
C ARG A 38 -7.53 -10.99 4.31
N PRO A 39 -8.31 -10.04 3.78
CA PRO A 39 -9.14 -10.31 2.60
C PRO A 39 -8.31 -10.74 1.38
N SER A 40 -7.18 -10.08 1.14
CA SER A 40 -6.25 -10.46 0.07
C SER A 40 -5.62 -11.83 0.31
N TYR A 41 -5.29 -12.14 1.56
CA TYR A 41 -4.74 -13.45 1.95
C TYR A 41 -5.75 -14.58 1.70
N ASN A 42 -7.01 -14.40 2.11
CA ASN A 42 -8.08 -15.38 1.92
C ASN A 42 -8.36 -15.60 0.42
N PHE A 43 -8.39 -14.52 -0.36
CA PHE A 43 -8.48 -14.61 -1.82
C PHE A 43 -7.35 -15.48 -2.39
N LEU A 44 -6.09 -15.18 -2.06
CA LEU A 44 -4.94 -15.92 -2.60
C LEU A 44 -4.95 -17.40 -2.20
N LYS A 45 -5.41 -17.71 -0.98
CA LYS A 45 -5.55 -19.09 -0.53
C LYS A 45 -6.66 -19.86 -1.23
N SER A 46 -7.65 -19.19 -1.78
CA SER A 46 -8.73 -19.82 -2.53
C SER A 46 -8.37 -20.07 -4.01
N GLN A 47 -7.25 -19.54 -4.50
CA GLN A 47 -6.82 -19.74 -5.88
C GLN A 47 -6.12 -21.10 -6.05
N THR A 48 -6.31 -21.72 -7.22
CA THR A 48 -5.79 -23.05 -7.54
C THR A 48 -4.73 -23.04 -8.63
N GLU A 49 -4.63 -21.97 -9.40
CA GLU A 49 -3.71 -21.83 -10.55
C GLU A 49 -2.26 -21.82 -10.09
N ILE A 50 -1.99 -21.27 -8.92
CA ILE A 50 -0.66 -21.17 -8.30
C ILE A 50 -0.72 -21.63 -6.85
N THR A 51 0.25 -22.43 -6.46
CA THR A 51 0.51 -22.75 -5.06
C THR A 51 1.67 -21.87 -4.57
N TYR A 52 1.39 -21.01 -3.62
CA TYR A 52 2.42 -20.23 -2.94
C TYR A 52 3.10 -21.07 -1.86
N SER A 53 4.44 -21.18 -1.90
CA SER A 53 5.20 -21.89 -0.86
C SER A 53 4.96 -21.29 0.54
N LYS A 54 4.85 -19.95 0.60
CA LYS A 54 4.52 -19.21 1.81
C LYS A 54 3.79 -17.92 1.46
N LEU A 55 2.71 -17.66 2.16
CA LEU A 55 2.09 -16.34 2.23
C LEU A 55 2.32 -15.77 3.63
N LEU A 56 3.11 -14.71 3.72
CA LEU A 56 3.37 -13.99 4.97
C LEU A 56 2.36 -12.86 5.12
N LEU A 57 1.48 -12.92 6.12
CA LEU A 57 0.45 -11.92 6.34
C LEU A 57 0.92 -10.84 7.34
N GLU A 58 1.07 -9.61 6.86
CA GLU A 58 1.54 -8.47 7.65
C GLU A 58 0.61 -8.14 8.82
N GLU A 59 -0.70 -8.27 8.62
CA GLU A 59 -1.71 -8.01 9.64
C GLU A 59 -1.52 -8.89 10.90
N ASP A 60 -1.17 -10.16 10.73
CA ASP A 60 -0.90 -11.06 11.87
C ASP A 60 0.39 -10.68 12.58
N ILE A 61 1.46 -10.44 11.82
CA ILE A 61 2.75 -9.99 12.36
C ILE A 61 2.57 -8.70 13.16
N HIS A 62 1.76 -7.77 12.63
CA HIS A 62 1.54 -6.50 13.30
C HIS A 62 0.96 -6.68 14.71
N LYS A 63 0.05 -7.63 14.91
CA LYS A 63 -0.60 -7.90 16.22
C LYS A 63 0.39 -8.39 17.29
N ASP A 64 1.48 -8.99 16.87
CA ASP A 64 2.47 -9.59 17.77
C ASP A 64 3.22 -8.54 18.62
N TYR A 65 3.20 -7.25 18.25
CA TYR A 65 3.87 -6.21 19.03
C TYR A 65 3.38 -6.16 20.50
N LYS A 66 2.13 -6.57 20.75
CA LYS A 66 1.54 -6.61 22.10
C LYS A 66 2.16 -7.67 23.01
N ASN A 67 2.68 -8.72 22.41
CA ASN A 67 3.15 -9.93 23.10
C ASN A 67 4.67 -9.96 23.27
N VAL A 68 5.39 -8.99 22.68
CA VAL A 68 6.86 -8.98 22.74
C VAL A 68 7.38 -7.91 23.69
N LYS A 69 8.54 -8.20 24.26
CA LYS A 69 9.33 -7.18 24.96
C LYS A 69 10.20 -6.43 23.96
N LEU A 70 10.42 -5.15 24.23
CA LEU A 70 11.31 -4.32 23.42
C LEU A 70 12.76 -4.80 23.59
N ASP A 71 13.39 -5.13 22.47
CA ASP A 71 14.79 -5.59 22.40
C ASP A 71 15.65 -4.51 21.75
N ILE A 72 16.21 -3.66 22.59
CA ILE A 72 17.04 -2.52 22.15
C ILE A 72 18.32 -2.99 21.44
N ASN A 73 18.89 -4.13 21.85
CA ASN A 73 20.09 -4.66 21.20
C ASN A 73 19.79 -5.12 19.77
N TYR A 74 18.64 -5.76 19.58
CA TYR A 74 18.16 -6.12 18.24
C TYR A 74 17.90 -4.86 17.39
N LEU A 75 17.27 -3.83 17.93
CA LEU A 75 17.01 -2.59 17.19
C LEU A 75 18.29 -1.85 16.81
N ARG A 76 19.29 -1.82 17.70
CA ARG A 76 20.63 -1.26 17.38
C ARG A 76 21.31 -2.04 16.26
N TRP A 77 21.23 -3.36 16.30
CA TRP A 77 21.72 -4.19 15.20
C TRP A 77 20.96 -3.91 13.90
N LEU A 78 19.62 -3.84 13.95
CA LEU A 78 18.77 -3.56 12.80
C LEU A 78 19.10 -2.19 12.20
N GLU A 79 19.33 -1.17 13.03
CA GLU A 79 19.71 0.17 12.58
C GLU A 79 21.07 0.16 11.90
N LYS A 80 22.06 -0.50 12.49
CA LYS A 80 23.39 -0.62 11.90
C LYS A 80 23.38 -1.34 10.56
N GLU A 81 22.57 -2.39 10.44
CA GLU A 81 22.52 -3.23 9.24
C GLU A 81 21.62 -2.68 8.16
N TYR A 82 20.48 -2.10 8.53
CA TYR A 82 19.41 -1.69 7.59
C TYR A 82 18.92 -0.25 7.79
N GLY A 83 19.56 0.58 8.61
CA GLY A 83 19.15 1.97 8.83
C GLY A 83 19.27 2.86 7.59
N ILE A 84 18.40 3.89 7.47
CA ILE A 84 18.33 4.81 6.34
C ILE A 84 18.13 6.26 6.83
N PRO A 85 19.11 6.97 7.28
CA PRO A 85 20.36 6.54 7.95
C PRO A 85 20.12 5.92 9.32
N ASN A 86 18.86 5.90 9.80
CA ASN A 86 18.41 5.31 11.07
C ASN A 86 17.09 4.56 10.84
N LEU A 87 16.42 4.12 11.90
CA LEU A 87 15.17 3.35 11.80
C LEU A 87 13.91 4.21 11.64
N TRP A 88 13.99 5.52 11.85
CA TRP A 88 12.82 6.39 11.81
C TRP A 88 12.09 6.44 10.46
N PRO A 89 12.75 6.43 9.30
CA PRO A 89 12.09 6.39 8.00
C PRO A 89 11.13 5.21 7.83
N TYR A 90 11.41 4.05 8.43
CA TYR A 90 10.51 2.90 8.38
C TYR A 90 9.17 3.14 9.07
N LEU A 91 9.14 3.95 10.12
CA LEU A 91 7.92 4.31 10.83
C LEU A 91 7.18 5.44 10.15
N THR A 92 7.90 6.48 9.72
CA THR A 92 7.30 7.70 9.16
C THR A 92 6.65 7.50 7.79
N VAL A 93 7.05 6.49 7.04
CA VAL A 93 6.42 6.14 5.76
C VAL A 93 4.98 5.61 5.95
N ASP A 94 4.68 5.09 7.13
CA ASP A 94 3.40 4.40 7.38
C ASP A 94 2.36 5.34 8.00
N ARG A 95 1.39 5.71 7.19
CA ARG A 95 0.30 6.61 7.64
C ARG A 95 -0.58 5.98 8.72
N VAL A 96 -0.70 4.65 8.76
CA VAL A 96 -1.50 3.97 9.79
C VAL A 96 -0.77 4.07 11.13
N VAL A 97 0.52 3.79 11.15
CA VAL A 97 1.35 3.88 12.35
C VAL A 97 1.45 5.32 12.86
N MET A 98 1.66 6.28 11.96
CA MET A 98 1.87 7.68 12.34
C MET A 98 0.57 8.45 12.62
N SER A 99 -0.51 8.11 11.92
CA SER A 99 -1.73 8.93 11.90
C SER A 99 -3.02 8.12 12.05
N ASN A 100 -2.95 6.83 12.35
CA ASN A 100 -4.09 5.91 12.51
C ASN A 100 -5.01 5.78 11.27
N GLN A 101 -4.57 6.21 10.09
CA GLN A 101 -5.45 6.21 8.91
C GLN A 101 -4.73 6.11 7.59
N LEU A 102 -5.20 5.19 6.75
CA LEU A 102 -4.68 5.03 5.40
C LEU A 102 -5.38 5.92 4.36
N VAL A 103 -6.66 6.22 4.55
CA VAL A 103 -7.56 6.71 3.50
C VAL A 103 -7.99 8.18 3.69
N ARG A 104 -7.59 8.84 4.75
CA ARG A 104 -8.05 10.21 5.03
C ARG A 104 -7.11 11.29 4.54
N GLU A 105 -7.71 12.35 4.03
CA GLU A 105 -7.04 13.55 3.51
C GLU A 105 -6.56 14.49 4.63
N TYR A 106 -6.99 14.26 5.88
CA TYR A 106 -6.66 15.14 7.00
C TYR A 106 -5.57 14.58 7.89
N PRO A 107 -4.62 15.40 8.31
CA PRO A 107 -3.67 15.02 9.34
C PRO A 107 -4.42 14.73 10.63
N TYR A 108 -4.16 13.59 11.21
CA TYR A 108 -4.59 13.26 12.55
C TYR A 108 -3.44 13.56 13.49
N ASP A 109 -3.78 14.26 14.54
CA ASP A 109 -2.82 14.88 15.43
C ASP A 109 -2.07 13.86 16.31
N LYS A 110 -2.47 12.58 16.29
CA LYS A 110 -1.87 11.59 17.18
C LYS A 110 -1.79 10.20 16.53
N SER A 111 -0.62 9.59 16.65
CA SER A 111 -0.47 8.16 16.45
C SER A 111 -1.34 7.38 17.43
N PRO A 112 -1.89 6.22 17.02
CA PRO A 112 -2.58 5.30 17.93
C PRO A 112 -1.59 4.55 18.85
N TYR A 113 -0.29 4.64 18.57
CA TYR A 113 0.77 3.91 19.24
C TYR A 113 1.67 4.84 20.04
N THR A 114 2.12 4.38 21.19
CA THR A 114 3.23 4.99 21.94
C THR A 114 4.54 4.78 21.19
N HIS A 115 5.56 5.54 21.52
CA HIS A 115 6.89 5.37 20.92
C HIS A 115 7.44 3.94 21.11
N GLU A 116 7.26 3.36 22.31
CA GLU A 116 7.68 1.98 22.58
C GLU A 116 6.93 0.97 21.71
N GLU A 117 5.62 1.14 21.53
CA GLU A 117 4.82 0.28 20.67
C GLU A 117 5.24 0.39 19.20
N MET A 118 5.56 1.58 18.72
CA MET A 118 6.10 1.77 17.37
C MET A 118 7.39 0.99 17.16
N LEU A 119 8.31 1.03 18.14
CA LEU A 119 9.55 0.27 18.09
C LEU A 119 9.31 -1.24 18.16
N LYS A 120 8.34 -1.70 18.95
CA LYS A 120 7.92 -3.11 18.97
C LYS A 120 7.30 -3.55 17.64
N ILE A 121 6.48 -2.72 17.01
CA ILE A 121 5.92 -2.97 15.66
C ILE A 121 7.06 -3.14 14.65
N LEU A 122 8.03 -2.24 14.67
CA LEU A 122 9.20 -2.32 13.80
C LEU A 122 9.99 -3.62 14.05
N GLN A 123 10.22 -3.95 15.32
CA GLN A 123 10.94 -5.15 15.74
C GLN A 123 10.29 -6.43 15.22
N VAL A 124 8.97 -6.62 15.43
CA VAL A 124 8.30 -7.86 15.03
C VAL A 124 8.22 -7.98 13.51
N LYS A 125 7.95 -6.88 12.81
CA LYS A 125 7.92 -6.87 11.34
C LYS A 125 9.29 -7.15 10.73
N ALA A 126 10.34 -6.53 11.25
CA ALA A 126 11.70 -6.76 10.76
C ALA A 126 12.13 -8.22 10.96
N ARG A 127 11.90 -8.80 12.15
CA ARG A 127 12.21 -10.22 12.41
C ARG A 127 11.48 -11.15 11.44
N ALA A 128 10.17 -10.97 11.29
CA ALA A 128 9.37 -11.81 10.42
C ALA A 128 9.78 -11.71 8.95
N ILE A 129 10.09 -10.50 8.46
CA ILE A 129 10.51 -10.28 7.08
C ILE A 129 11.91 -10.85 6.80
N ILE A 130 12.85 -10.66 7.73
CA ILE A 130 14.20 -11.25 7.59
C ILE A 130 14.10 -12.76 7.54
N ASP A 131 13.40 -13.38 8.50
CA ASP A 131 13.16 -14.84 8.54
C ASP A 131 12.47 -15.35 7.28
N PHE A 132 11.47 -14.63 6.78
CA PHE A 132 10.78 -14.96 5.55
C PHE A 132 11.72 -14.95 4.33
N LEU A 133 12.51 -13.88 4.15
CA LEU A 133 13.44 -13.79 3.03
C LEU A 133 14.58 -14.82 3.12
N GLU A 134 15.02 -15.17 4.32
CA GLU A 134 16.03 -16.19 4.53
C GLU A 134 15.56 -17.61 4.26
N LYS A 135 14.29 -17.90 4.56
CA LYS A 135 13.67 -19.21 4.28
C LYS A 135 13.27 -19.37 2.83
N GLU A 136 12.59 -18.35 2.30
CA GLU A 136 12.03 -18.43 0.93
C GLU A 136 13.06 -18.17 -0.17
N LYS A 137 14.08 -17.35 0.09
CA LYS A 137 15.19 -17.01 -0.82
C LYS A 137 14.70 -16.69 -2.26
N PRO A 138 13.81 -15.71 -2.43
CA PRO A 138 13.31 -15.39 -3.75
C PRO A 138 14.42 -14.79 -4.63
N ASP A 139 14.40 -15.11 -5.91
CA ASP A 139 15.31 -14.54 -6.92
C ASP A 139 14.93 -13.11 -7.27
N PHE A 140 13.62 -12.79 -7.22
CA PHE A 140 13.11 -11.46 -7.44
C PHE A 140 11.85 -11.17 -6.60
N ILE A 141 11.60 -9.88 -6.39
CA ILE A 141 10.37 -9.38 -5.75
C ILE A 141 9.63 -8.47 -6.72
N PHE A 142 8.32 -8.63 -6.81
CA PHE A 142 7.44 -7.79 -7.62
C PHE A 142 6.43 -7.05 -6.74
N ALA A 143 6.32 -5.73 -6.93
CA ALA A 143 5.48 -4.86 -6.12
C ALA A 143 4.77 -3.79 -6.95
N SER A 144 3.70 -3.21 -6.41
CA SER A 144 3.06 -2.02 -6.99
C SER A 144 3.36 -0.75 -6.21
N VAL A 145 3.34 -0.82 -4.89
CA VAL A 145 3.53 0.34 -4.00
C VAL A 145 4.37 -0.07 -2.79
N ILE A 146 5.24 0.81 -2.39
CA ILE A 146 6.03 0.70 -1.16
C ILE A 146 5.62 1.87 -0.26
N GLY A 147 4.89 1.63 0.81
CA GLY A 147 4.31 2.71 1.63
C GLY A 147 3.82 2.29 3.02
N SER A 148 4.16 1.09 3.50
CA SER A 148 3.96 0.65 4.88
C SER A 148 5.27 0.25 5.53
N VAL A 149 5.31 0.15 6.86
CA VAL A 149 6.50 -0.36 7.59
C VAL A 149 6.97 -1.68 6.98
N GLY A 150 6.05 -2.62 6.75
CA GLY A 150 6.41 -3.95 6.25
C GLY A 150 6.94 -3.91 4.82
N THR A 151 6.27 -3.22 3.91
CA THR A 151 6.71 -3.13 2.51
C THR A 151 8.04 -2.38 2.37
N TYR A 152 8.25 -1.35 3.18
CA TYR A 152 9.47 -0.55 3.17
C TYR A 152 10.65 -1.33 3.76
N LEU A 153 10.45 -2.07 4.87
CA LEU A 153 11.42 -3.01 5.41
C LEU A 153 11.79 -4.09 4.38
N LEU A 154 10.79 -4.73 3.80
CA LEU A 154 11.01 -5.80 2.83
C LEU A 154 11.81 -5.30 1.63
N TYR A 155 11.49 -4.11 1.10
CA TYR A 155 12.24 -3.49 0.02
C TYR A 155 13.72 -3.29 0.36
N HIS A 156 14.03 -2.63 1.49
CA HIS A 156 15.40 -2.31 1.86
C HIS A 156 16.21 -3.55 2.27
N ILE A 157 15.60 -4.49 2.98
CA ILE A 157 16.25 -5.75 3.34
C ILE A 157 16.56 -6.57 2.07
N ALA A 158 15.62 -6.63 1.13
CA ALA A 158 15.81 -7.30 -0.14
C ALA A 158 16.95 -6.67 -0.96
N LYS A 159 16.99 -5.35 -1.07
CA LYS A 159 18.08 -4.62 -1.75
C LYS A 159 19.45 -4.91 -1.10
N LYS A 160 19.53 -4.92 0.22
CA LYS A 160 20.76 -5.25 0.95
C LYS A 160 21.19 -6.71 0.73
N LYS A 161 20.24 -7.63 0.56
CA LYS A 161 20.48 -9.04 0.21
C LYS A 161 20.71 -9.26 -1.29
N ASN A 162 20.83 -8.21 -2.09
CA ASN A 162 20.98 -8.26 -3.56
C ASN A 162 19.84 -8.99 -4.29
N ILE A 163 18.65 -9.02 -3.72
CA ILE A 163 17.44 -9.52 -4.37
C ILE A 163 16.90 -8.40 -5.28
N LYS A 164 16.64 -8.72 -6.55
CA LYS A 164 16.04 -7.74 -7.48
C LYS A 164 14.62 -7.42 -7.07
N VAL A 165 14.29 -6.13 -6.99
CA VAL A 165 12.93 -5.67 -6.69
C VAL A 165 12.41 -4.88 -7.89
N TRP A 166 11.30 -5.35 -8.48
CA TRP A 166 10.61 -4.67 -9.56
C TRP A 166 9.32 -4.05 -9.06
N ILE A 167 9.17 -2.75 -9.27
CA ILE A 167 8.02 -1.98 -8.81
C ILE A 167 7.33 -1.39 -10.03
N THR A 168 6.00 -1.60 -10.13
CA THR A 168 5.18 -0.94 -11.14
C THR A 168 4.97 0.51 -10.75
N LEU A 169 5.44 1.44 -11.56
CA LEU A 169 5.19 2.87 -11.40
C LEU A 169 4.18 3.35 -12.42
N ILE A 170 3.22 4.15 -11.94
CA ILE A 170 2.24 4.80 -12.79
C ILE A 170 2.93 6.01 -13.45
N THR A 171 2.84 6.08 -14.77
CA THR A 171 3.27 7.28 -15.49
C THR A 171 2.16 8.31 -15.53
N ALA A 172 2.48 9.56 -15.86
CA ALA A 172 1.47 10.59 -16.11
C ALA A 172 0.76 10.41 -17.47
N ILE A 173 1.06 9.34 -18.20
CA ILE A 173 0.47 9.03 -19.51
C ILE A 173 -0.55 7.91 -19.31
N LYS A 174 -1.78 8.15 -19.77
CA LYS A 174 -2.89 7.20 -19.65
C LYS A 174 -2.53 5.82 -20.18
N ASN A 175 -2.87 4.78 -19.42
CA ASN A 175 -2.63 3.37 -19.74
C ASN A 175 -1.15 2.97 -19.89
N LEU A 176 -0.22 3.82 -19.44
CA LEU A 176 1.20 3.50 -19.49
C LEU A 176 1.75 3.31 -18.09
N TYR A 177 2.33 2.12 -17.86
CA TYR A 177 3.04 1.75 -16.65
C TYR A 177 4.49 1.46 -17.00
N THR A 178 5.38 1.71 -16.06
CA THR A 178 6.77 1.29 -16.18
C THR A 178 7.18 0.46 -14.98
N LEU A 179 8.23 -0.34 -15.17
CA LEU A 179 8.89 -1.07 -14.10
C LEU A 179 10.14 -0.32 -13.69
N SER A 180 10.39 -0.22 -12.39
CA SER A 180 11.60 0.36 -11.85
C SER A 180 12.10 -0.46 -10.67
N GLU A 181 13.41 -0.45 -10.46
CA GLU A 181 14.03 -0.99 -9.25
C GLU A 181 13.96 -0.04 -8.06
N HIS A 182 13.44 1.16 -8.26
CA HIS A 182 13.27 2.16 -7.21
C HIS A 182 11.79 2.59 -7.09
N TYR A 183 11.31 2.73 -5.86
CA TYR A 183 9.90 3.04 -5.59
C TYR A 183 9.48 4.48 -5.91
N ALA A 184 10.43 5.41 -6.09
CA ALA A 184 10.18 6.83 -6.32
C ALA A 184 10.78 7.36 -7.64
N TYR A 185 11.64 6.62 -8.32
CA TYR A 185 12.34 7.08 -9.50
C TYR A 185 12.19 6.09 -10.65
N PHE A 186 12.22 6.60 -11.88
CA PHE A 186 12.16 5.81 -13.12
C PHE A 186 13.58 5.42 -13.57
N THR A 187 14.28 4.65 -12.76
CA THR A 187 15.72 4.38 -12.92
C THR A 187 16.12 3.87 -14.31
N GLU A 188 15.36 2.93 -14.89
CA GLU A 188 15.64 2.38 -16.22
C GLU A 188 15.30 3.37 -17.33
N THR A 189 14.24 4.17 -17.14
CA THR A 189 13.86 5.23 -18.08
C THR A 189 14.90 6.33 -18.09
N GLU A 190 15.33 6.81 -16.92
CA GLU A 190 16.40 7.80 -16.77
C GLU A 190 17.69 7.34 -17.43
N LYS A 191 18.09 6.08 -17.21
CA LYS A 191 19.28 5.50 -17.85
C LYS A 191 19.17 5.53 -19.37
N ARG A 192 18.03 5.12 -19.94
CA ARG A 192 17.79 5.16 -21.39
C ARG A 192 17.84 6.58 -21.94
N VAL A 193 17.29 7.55 -21.20
CA VAL A 193 17.35 8.98 -21.56
C VAL A 193 18.80 9.46 -21.63
N LEU A 194 19.60 9.15 -20.60
CA LEU A 194 21.01 9.55 -20.56
C LEU A 194 21.87 8.88 -21.65
N GLU A 195 21.52 7.65 -22.02
CA GLU A 195 22.20 6.89 -23.09
C GLU A 195 21.74 7.28 -24.50
N ASN A 196 20.80 8.22 -24.64
CA ASN A 196 20.19 8.65 -25.92
C ASN A 196 19.70 7.46 -26.80
N LYS A 197 19.22 6.38 -26.18
CA LYS A 197 18.76 5.17 -26.87
C LYS A 197 17.29 5.30 -27.30
N PHE A 198 16.98 6.26 -28.16
CA PHE A 198 15.63 6.46 -28.69
C PHE A 198 15.60 6.34 -30.19
N SER A 199 14.54 5.78 -30.73
CA SER A 199 14.25 5.87 -32.15
C SER A 199 13.70 7.27 -32.49
N ILE A 200 13.94 7.73 -33.71
CA ILE A 200 13.40 8.99 -34.24
C ILE A 200 11.88 9.01 -34.11
N ASP A 201 11.21 7.91 -34.46
CA ASP A 201 9.76 7.74 -34.31
C ASP A 201 9.27 7.94 -32.86
N SER A 202 10.03 7.44 -31.87
CA SER A 202 9.69 7.65 -30.46
C SER A 202 9.81 9.11 -30.03
N ILE A 203 10.79 9.84 -30.58
CA ILE A 203 10.95 11.27 -30.30
C ILE A 203 9.82 12.09 -30.92
N GLU A 204 9.42 11.76 -32.14
CA GLU A 204 8.31 12.44 -32.82
C GLU A 204 6.99 12.21 -32.10
N LYS A 205 6.69 10.97 -31.71
CA LYS A 205 5.51 10.62 -30.90
C LYS A 205 5.49 11.37 -29.56
N ALA A 206 6.64 11.50 -28.90
CA ALA A 206 6.74 12.25 -27.65
C ALA A 206 6.49 13.75 -27.86
N LYS A 207 7.04 14.34 -28.93
CA LYS A 207 6.78 15.74 -29.29
C LYS A 207 5.30 15.98 -29.60
N GLN A 208 4.67 15.09 -30.39
CA GLN A 208 3.26 15.18 -30.68
C GLN A 208 2.41 15.09 -29.41
N PHE A 209 2.69 14.12 -28.53
CA PHE A 209 2.00 13.98 -27.24
C PHE A 209 2.10 15.26 -26.39
N ILE A 210 3.28 15.86 -26.31
CA ILE A 210 3.48 17.11 -25.56
C ILE A 210 2.69 18.26 -26.19
N GLN A 211 2.66 18.34 -27.51
CA GLN A 211 1.89 19.36 -28.23
C GLN A 211 0.40 19.20 -27.99
N ASP A 212 -0.13 17.98 -28.11
CA ASP A 212 -1.54 17.67 -27.88
C ASP A 212 -1.95 18.00 -26.42
N PHE A 213 -1.11 17.63 -25.46
CA PHE A 213 -1.34 17.95 -24.05
C PHE A 213 -1.34 19.48 -23.79
N ARG A 214 -0.45 20.22 -24.45
CA ARG A 214 -0.41 21.70 -24.33
C ARG A 214 -1.64 22.36 -24.95
N ASN A 215 -2.14 21.81 -26.06
CA ASN A 215 -3.35 22.31 -26.72
C ASN A 215 -4.61 22.02 -25.92
N GLN A 216 -4.68 20.84 -25.27
CA GLN A 216 -5.82 20.41 -24.47
C GLN A 216 -5.35 19.72 -23.19
N PRO A 217 -4.92 20.48 -22.16
CA PRO A 217 -4.47 19.90 -20.90
C PRO A 217 -5.59 19.11 -20.22
N ALA A 218 -5.39 17.81 -20.01
CA ALA A 218 -6.29 16.98 -19.24
C ALA A 218 -5.52 16.28 -18.11
N PRO A 219 -6.00 16.29 -16.86
CA PRO A 219 -5.39 15.53 -15.79
C PRO A 219 -5.41 14.04 -16.16
N TYR A 220 -4.29 13.34 -15.98
CA TYR A 220 -4.17 11.89 -16.28
C TYR A 220 -5.18 11.03 -15.51
N TYR A 221 -5.66 11.52 -14.38
CA TYR A 221 -6.65 10.86 -13.50
C TYR A 221 -8.11 11.28 -13.79
N ALA A 222 -8.35 12.12 -14.80
CA ALA A 222 -9.68 12.68 -15.05
C ALA A 222 -10.74 11.61 -15.35
N ASP A 223 -10.34 10.51 -16.00
CA ASP A 223 -11.24 9.41 -16.35
C ASP A 223 -11.41 8.42 -15.17
N GLU A 224 -10.43 8.30 -14.29
CA GLU A 224 -10.45 7.36 -13.16
C GLU A 224 -11.05 7.98 -11.88
N SER A 225 -10.95 9.29 -11.76
CA SER A 225 -11.46 10.05 -10.64
C SER A 225 -12.26 11.22 -11.17
N PRO A 226 -13.56 11.04 -11.41
CA PRO A 226 -14.40 12.14 -11.85
C PRO A 226 -14.19 13.32 -10.91
N GLN A 227 -13.91 14.48 -11.47
CA GLN A 227 -13.68 15.70 -10.72
C GLN A 227 -14.80 15.86 -9.70
N ARG A 228 -14.46 15.79 -8.42
CA ARG A 228 -15.42 16.05 -7.35
C ARG A 228 -15.83 17.51 -7.50
N GLN A 229 -17.05 17.71 -7.98
CA GLN A 229 -17.63 19.05 -7.97
C GLN A 229 -17.61 19.58 -6.52
N PRO A 230 -17.34 20.86 -6.33
CA PRO A 230 -17.35 21.45 -4.99
C PRO A 230 -18.69 21.14 -4.33
N VAL A 231 -18.64 20.47 -3.18
CA VAL A 231 -19.85 20.06 -2.45
C VAL A 231 -20.30 21.25 -1.61
N PHE A 232 -21.37 21.91 -2.02
CA PHE A 232 -21.94 23.00 -1.23
C PHE A 232 -22.36 22.52 0.17
N ARG A 233 -22.31 23.40 1.17
CA ARG A 233 -22.62 23.08 2.58
C ARG A 233 -23.98 22.39 2.74
N TYR A 234 -25.02 22.86 2.04
CA TYR A 234 -26.35 22.25 2.11
C TYR A 234 -26.39 20.81 1.56
N GLN A 235 -25.53 20.46 0.59
CA GLN A 235 -25.43 19.09 0.09
C GLN A 235 -24.84 18.14 1.11
N GLN A 236 -24.03 18.64 2.02
CA GLN A 236 -23.47 17.87 3.13
C GLN A 236 -24.53 17.51 4.18
N MET A 237 -25.62 18.27 4.25
CA MET A 237 -26.76 17.99 5.14
C MET A 237 -27.75 16.98 4.57
N ARG A 238 -27.59 16.51 3.34
CA ARG A 238 -28.47 15.50 2.71
C ARG A 238 -28.58 14.20 3.52
N PHE A 239 -27.61 13.89 4.38
CA PHE A 239 -27.69 12.73 5.26
C PHE A 239 -28.80 12.85 6.31
N LEU A 240 -29.27 14.07 6.64
CA LEU A 240 -30.39 14.30 7.56
C LEU A 240 -31.75 14.06 6.92
N LEU A 241 -31.83 13.97 5.59
CA LEU A 241 -33.08 13.59 4.93
C LEU A 241 -33.50 12.20 5.39
N PRO A 242 -34.77 11.96 5.75
CA PRO A 242 -35.22 10.71 6.40
C PRO A 242 -34.77 9.44 5.68
N ARG A 243 -34.88 9.41 4.34
CA ARG A 243 -34.45 8.31 3.51
C ARG A 243 -32.94 8.04 3.58
N ASN A 244 -32.12 9.10 3.58
CA ASN A 244 -30.67 8.99 3.60
C ASN A 244 -30.19 8.67 5.01
N PHE A 245 -30.85 9.21 6.02
CA PHE A 245 -30.59 8.92 7.42
C PHE A 245 -30.82 7.43 7.73
N LEU A 246 -31.96 6.87 7.33
CA LEU A 246 -32.25 5.45 7.48
C LEU A 246 -31.22 4.58 6.76
N LYS A 247 -30.84 4.92 5.52
CA LYS A 247 -29.77 4.22 4.81
C LYS A 247 -28.44 4.26 5.55
N THR A 248 -28.09 5.42 6.12
CA THR A 248 -26.86 5.59 6.90
C THR A 248 -26.91 4.74 8.17
N CYS A 249 -28.02 4.73 8.90
CA CYS A 249 -28.19 3.89 10.08
C CYS A 249 -28.08 2.40 9.75
N LEU A 250 -28.75 1.94 8.69
CA LEU A 250 -28.66 0.55 8.23
C LEU A 250 -27.23 0.18 7.80
N TRP A 251 -26.52 1.11 7.13
CA TRP A 251 -25.13 0.89 6.77
C TRP A 251 -24.22 0.78 8.01
N ILE A 252 -24.41 1.64 9.01
CA ILE A 252 -23.68 1.59 10.29
C ILE A 252 -23.92 0.23 10.97
N VAL A 253 -25.18 -0.19 11.09
CA VAL A 253 -25.54 -1.47 11.71
C VAL A 253 -24.87 -2.65 10.97
N LYS A 254 -24.94 -2.67 9.63
CA LYS A 254 -24.26 -3.67 8.80
C LYS A 254 -22.75 -3.65 9.01
N TYR A 255 -22.15 -2.47 9.06
CA TYR A 255 -20.72 -2.32 9.28
C TYR A 255 -20.29 -2.88 10.64
N PHE A 256 -21.02 -2.56 11.72
CA PHE A 256 -20.77 -3.13 13.05
C PHE A 256 -20.98 -4.66 13.07
N TYR A 257 -22.04 -5.13 12.44
CA TYR A 257 -22.32 -6.57 12.35
C TYR A 257 -21.19 -7.32 11.64
N HIS A 258 -20.73 -6.83 10.50
CA HIS A 258 -19.61 -7.40 9.79
C HIS A 258 -18.32 -7.31 10.60
N HIS A 259 -18.05 -6.19 11.23
CA HIS A 259 -16.85 -6.03 12.08
C HIS A 259 -16.83 -7.03 13.25
N CYS A 260 -17.97 -7.32 13.86
CA CYS A 260 -18.06 -8.27 14.97
C CYS A 260 -18.01 -9.75 14.55
N ARG A 261 -18.45 -10.07 13.32
CA ARG A 261 -18.59 -11.47 12.85
C ARG A 261 -17.58 -11.91 11.80
N SER A 262 -17.00 -10.98 11.09
CA SER A 262 -16.04 -11.32 10.04
C SER A 262 -14.64 -11.48 10.62
N ASP A 263 -13.97 -12.58 10.29
CA ASP A 263 -12.54 -12.75 10.51
C ASP A 263 -11.72 -11.88 9.53
N GLU A 264 -12.37 -11.33 8.52
CA GLU A 264 -11.80 -10.43 7.51
C GLU A 264 -11.78 -8.98 8.00
N ARG A 265 -11.11 -8.74 9.13
CA ARG A 265 -10.95 -7.39 9.67
C ARG A 265 -9.80 -6.68 8.98
N ASP A 266 -10.08 -5.50 8.48
CA ASP A 266 -9.05 -4.55 8.03
C ASP A 266 -8.56 -3.71 9.23
N ASP A 267 -8.23 -4.39 10.34
CA ASP A 267 -7.83 -3.74 11.60
C ASP A 267 -6.53 -2.93 11.46
N TYR A 268 -5.73 -3.23 10.45
CA TYR A 268 -4.55 -2.45 10.12
C TYR A 268 -4.90 -1.08 9.51
N SER A 269 -5.99 -1.00 8.75
CA SER A 269 -6.41 0.25 8.09
C SER A 269 -7.40 1.06 8.90
N TYR A 270 -8.04 0.48 9.91
CA TYR A 270 -9.11 1.11 10.69
C TYR A 270 -9.00 0.77 12.18
N SER A 271 -8.95 1.79 13.00
CA SER A 271 -8.89 1.68 14.46
C SER A 271 -10.20 1.19 15.13
N GLY A 272 -11.07 0.54 14.37
CA GLY A 272 -12.35 0.01 14.81
C GLY A 272 -13.56 0.89 14.49
N PRO A 273 -14.78 0.31 14.52
CA PRO A 273 -16.00 0.97 14.06
C PRO A 273 -16.38 2.19 14.90
N PHE A 274 -16.09 2.21 16.19
CA PHE A 274 -16.36 3.35 17.05
C PHE A 274 -15.50 4.57 16.70
N ASN A 275 -14.21 4.36 16.44
CA ASN A 275 -13.33 5.44 16.01
C ASN A 275 -13.72 5.94 14.63
N TYR A 276 -14.09 5.06 13.71
CA TYR A 276 -14.61 5.44 12.41
C TYR A 276 -15.87 6.30 12.50
N LEU A 277 -16.82 5.91 13.36
CA LEU A 277 -18.05 6.69 13.61
C LEU A 277 -17.76 8.05 14.24
N LYS A 278 -16.95 8.07 15.31
CA LYS A 278 -16.50 9.30 16.00
C LYS A 278 -15.86 10.27 15.03
N ASP A 279 -14.99 9.78 14.19
CA ASP A 279 -14.31 10.61 13.20
C ASP A 279 -15.24 11.07 12.07
N GLY A 280 -16.18 10.21 11.65
CA GLY A 280 -17.23 10.59 10.71
C GLY A 280 -18.07 11.77 11.24
N ILE A 281 -18.45 11.70 12.51
CA ILE A 281 -19.18 12.78 13.19
C ILE A 281 -18.34 14.06 13.27
N LYS A 282 -17.09 13.96 13.76
CA LYS A 282 -16.18 15.12 13.83
C LYS A 282 -16.00 15.79 12.47
N ARG A 283 -15.81 15.01 11.42
CA ARG A 283 -15.68 15.52 10.04
C ARG A 283 -16.93 16.26 9.60
N LYS A 284 -18.12 15.70 9.87
CA LYS A 284 -19.38 16.38 9.54
C LYS A 284 -19.54 17.71 10.25
N PHE A 285 -19.19 17.78 11.55
CA PHE A 285 -19.21 19.02 12.30
C PHE A 285 -18.22 20.06 11.75
N ARG A 286 -16.98 19.68 11.46
CA ARG A 286 -16.01 20.58 10.84
C ARG A 286 -16.51 21.11 9.50
N ASN A 287 -17.08 20.24 8.65
CA ASN A 287 -17.65 20.63 7.37
C ASN A 287 -18.80 21.64 7.51
N LEU A 288 -19.65 21.48 8.52
CA LEU A 288 -20.77 22.40 8.80
C LEU A 288 -20.28 23.75 9.32
N LEU A 289 -19.26 23.76 10.16
CA LEU A 289 -18.67 24.99 10.71
C LEU A 289 -17.78 25.72 9.68
N GLY A 290 -17.48 25.09 8.55
CA GLY A 290 -16.63 25.69 7.53
C GLY A 290 -15.17 25.84 7.93
N SER A 291 -14.72 25.06 8.91
CA SER A 291 -13.32 25.01 9.34
C SER A 291 -12.49 24.07 8.44
N TYR A 292 -12.56 24.33 7.15
CA TYR A 292 -11.58 23.84 6.21
C TYR A 292 -10.59 24.95 5.95
N ASP A 293 -9.38 24.74 6.38
CA ASP A 293 -8.23 25.49 5.89
C ASP A 293 -7.62 24.75 4.73
#